data_600a5f49e8e49517c490e0572584b63d
#
_entry.id   600a5f49e8e49517c490e0572584b63d
#
_cell.length_a   1.000
_cell.length_b   1.000
_cell.length_c   1.000
_cell.angle_alpha   90.00
_cell.angle_beta   90.00
_cell.angle_gamma   90.00
#
_symmetry.space_group_name_H-M   'P 1'
#
loop_
_entity.id
_entity.type
_entity.pdbx_description
1 polymer ?
#
loop_
_entity_poly.entity_id
_entity_poly.type
_entity_poly.pdbx_seq_one_letter_code
_entity_poly.pdbx_strand_id
1 'polypeptide(L)'
;ILSGSPYSFIDYQRQLPVGALAVVYLVLVVAVAGRKGVLSVLGLLVATGVLAFFMIPALLSGSHPLAVTLVGSMAMMLAAVYVAHGVSIRTTTALLGTVAGIVLTVLLALWGTDAAHLTGDVDETARLLASRTHIDLQTLLTCGMVIAGLGVLNDVTITQASSVWELHAANPLLSRTRLFTGGMRIGRDHIASTVYTLAFAYAGTALPLILAASLMDRAVLDTMLSGEIAEEIVRTLISSIGLVLAIPATTAIAAALCRVTPVLDD
;
A
#
# COMPACT_ATOMS: atom_id res chain seq x y z
N ILE A 1 -24.48 -39.68 33.90
CA ILE A 1 -24.89 -39.69 32.48
C ILE A 1 -25.00 -38.23 32.06
N LEU A 2 -23.94 -37.71 31.48
CA LEU A 2 -23.96 -36.37 30.89
C LEU A 2 -24.66 -36.50 29.54
N SER A 3 -25.88 -35.99 29.42
CA SER A 3 -26.56 -35.83 28.15
C SER A 3 -25.77 -34.81 27.32
N GLY A 4 -25.00 -35.31 26.35
CA GLY A 4 -24.31 -34.44 25.41
C GLY A 4 -25.32 -33.55 24.71
N SER A 5 -25.15 -32.23 24.75
CA SER A 5 -25.99 -31.34 23.95
C SER A 5 -25.77 -31.66 22.47
N PRO A 6 -26.83 -31.78 21.67
CA PRO A 6 -26.73 -32.13 20.25
C PRO A 6 -26.09 -30.99 19.41
N TYR A 7 -25.72 -29.90 20.04
CA TYR A 7 -25.13 -28.71 19.41
C TYR A 7 -23.69 -28.58 19.78
N SER A 8 -22.81 -28.53 18.81
CA SER A 8 -21.42 -28.13 18.96
C SER A 8 -21.29 -26.63 18.63
N PHE A 9 -20.52 -25.90 19.45
CA PHE A 9 -20.15 -24.53 19.13
C PHE A 9 -19.26 -24.54 17.87
N ILE A 10 -19.69 -23.85 16.82
CA ILE A 10 -18.91 -23.73 15.58
C ILE A 10 -18.19 -22.38 15.54
N ASP A 11 -18.92 -21.26 15.71
CA ASP A 11 -18.35 -19.92 15.73
C ASP A 11 -19.37 -18.88 16.23
N TYR A 12 -18.88 -17.67 16.55
CA TYR A 12 -19.74 -16.54 16.92
C TYR A 12 -20.31 -15.85 15.68
N GLN A 13 -21.55 -15.36 15.78
CA GLN A 13 -22.12 -14.49 14.76
C GLN A 13 -21.54 -13.07 14.88
N ARG A 14 -20.62 -12.71 13.99
CA ARG A 14 -19.94 -11.42 13.97
C ARG A 14 -20.57 -10.41 13.01
N GLN A 15 -21.63 -10.79 12.30
CA GLN A 15 -22.24 -9.97 11.24
C GLN A 15 -22.72 -8.60 11.75
N LEU A 16 -23.45 -8.58 12.89
CA LEU A 16 -23.98 -7.33 13.45
C LEU A 16 -22.88 -6.37 13.92
N PRO A 17 -21.91 -6.76 14.78
CA PRO A 17 -20.87 -5.83 15.24
C PRO A 17 -19.96 -5.36 14.11
N VAL A 18 -19.60 -6.24 13.17
CA VAL A 18 -18.77 -5.87 12.01
C VAL A 18 -19.55 -4.92 11.08
N GLY A 19 -20.81 -5.24 10.80
CA GLY A 19 -21.68 -4.37 10.00
C GLY A 19 -21.90 -3.00 10.65
N ALA A 20 -22.11 -2.94 11.96
CA ALA A 20 -22.26 -1.69 12.69
C ALA A 20 -20.99 -0.82 12.61
N LEU A 21 -19.81 -1.42 12.81
CA LEU A 21 -18.53 -0.71 12.67
C LEU A 21 -18.32 -0.18 11.25
N ALA A 22 -18.64 -0.97 10.23
CA ALA A 22 -18.56 -0.54 8.84
C ALA A 22 -19.50 0.65 8.55
N VAL A 23 -20.75 0.59 9.03
CA VAL A 23 -21.70 1.71 8.89
C VAL A 23 -21.21 2.97 9.60
N VAL A 24 -20.74 2.84 10.84
CA VAL A 24 -20.16 3.97 11.60
C VAL A 24 -18.99 4.59 10.85
N TYR A 25 -18.07 3.77 10.33
CA TYR A 25 -16.94 4.24 9.53
C TYR A 25 -17.41 5.01 8.30
N LEU A 26 -18.34 4.46 7.52
CA LEU A 26 -18.88 5.11 6.32
C LEU A 26 -19.57 6.44 6.64
N VAL A 27 -20.40 6.46 7.68
CA VAL A 27 -21.09 7.67 8.13
C VAL A 27 -20.07 8.75 8.54
N LEU A 28 -19.05 8.40 9.32
CA LEU A 28 -18.02 9.36 9.74
C LEU A 28 -17.21 9.90 8.56
N VAL A 29 -16.80 9.03 7.63
CA VAL A 29 -16.07 9.47 6.42
C VAL A 29 -16.92 10.45 5.60
N VAL A 30 -18.21 10.16 5.40
CA VAL A 30 -19.09 11.04 4.64
C VAL A 30 -19.40 12.33 5.42
N ALA A 31 -19.63 12.26 6.72
CA ALA A 31 -19.93 13.43 7.55
C ALA A 31 -18.76 14.42 7.63
N VAL A 32 -17.51 13.90 7.73
CA VAL A 32 -16.31 14.73 7.86
C VAL A 32 -15.79 15.20 6.50
N ALA A 33 -15.68 14.31 5.52
CA ALA A 33 -15.10 14.63 4.22
C ALA A 33 -16.14 15.04 3.14
N GLY A 34 -17.44 15.00 3.45
CA GLY A 34 -18.53 15.40 2.55
C GLY A 34 -18.51 14.65 1.22
N ARG A 35 -18.64 15.37 0.11
CA ARG A 35 -18.63 14.77 -1.24
C ARG A 35 -17.35 13.99 -1.56
N LYS A 36 -16.20 14.47 -1.06
CA LYS A 36 -14.92 13.75 -1.24
C LYS A 36 -14.93 12.43 -0.49
N GLY A 37 -15.57 12.36 0.69
CA GLY A 37 -15.75 11.13 1.44
C GLY A 37 -16.58 10.09 0.68
N VAL A 38 -17.71 10.50 0.08
CA VAL A 38 -18.52 9.61 -0.77
C VAL A 38 -17.71 9.06 -1.94
N LEU A 39 -16.99 9.92 -2.66
CA LEU A 39 -16.17 9.53 -3.80
C LEU A 39 -15.01 8.61 -3.39
N SER A 40 -14.41 8.86 -2.22
CA SER A 40 -13.35 8.00 -1.67
C SER A 40 -13.87 6.60 -1.34
N VAL A 41 -15.08 6.50 -0.75
CA VAL A 41 -15.73 5.20 -0.50
C VAL A 41 -16.04 4.48 -1.81
N LEU A 42 -16.54 5.18 -2.82
CA LEU A 42 -16.77 4.61 -4.15
C LEU A 42 -15.47 4.12 -4.79
N GLY A 43 -14.40 4.91 -4.70
CA GLY A 43 -13.07 4.50 -5.16
C GLY A 43 -12.56 3.23 -4.46
N LEU A 44 -12.76 3.14 -3.14
CA LEU A 44 -12.42 1.95 -2.36
C LEU A 44 -13.23 0.73 -2.79
N LEU A 45 -14.54 0.89 -3.02
CA LEU A 45 -15.40 -0.21 -3.50
C LEU A 45 -14.95 -0.70 -4.88
N VAL A 46 -14.61 0.20 -5.81
CA VAL A 46 -14.10 -0.19 -7.12
C VAL A 46 -12.75 -0.89 -6.99
N ALA A 47 -11.84 -0.38 -6.16
CA ALA A 47 -10.54 -1.02 -5.91
C ALA A 47 -10.71 -2.42 -5.32
N THR A 48 -11.58 -2.58 -4.33
CA THR A 48 -11.93 -3.90 -3.75
C THR A 48 -12.57 -4.80 -4.80
N GLY A 49 -13.40 -4.25 -5.68
CA GLY A 49 -13.98 -4.97 -6.82
C GLY A 49 -12.92 -5.49 -7.79
N VAL A 50 -11.91 -4.69 -8.12
CA VAL A 50 -10.76 -5.14 -8.95
C VAL A 50 -10.03 -6.29 -8.27
N LEU A 51 -9.80 -6.20 -6.96
CA LEU A 51 -9.17 -7.30 -6.21
C LEU A 51 -10.01 -8.57 -6.27
N ALA A 52 -11.32 -8.47 -5.94
CA ALA A 52 -12.21 -9.63 -5.80
C ALA A 52 -12.59 -10.27 -7.13
N PHE A 53 -12.86 -9.48 -8.18
CA PHE A 53 -13.43 -9.95 -9.45
C PHE A 53 -12.41 -10.05 -10.59
N PHE A 54 -11.23 -9.45 -10.44
CA PHE A 54 -10.17 -9.55 -11.44
C PHE A 54 -8.95 -10.28 -10.89
N MET A 55 -8.31 -9.76 -9.81
CA MET A 55 -7.03 -10.30 -9.37
C MET A 55 -7.14 -11.72 -8.80
N ILE A 56 -8.07 -11.96 -7.88
CA ILE A 56 -8.24 -13.29 -7.25
C ILE A 56 -8.59 -14.34 -8.30
N PRO A 57 -9.60 -14.17 -9.18
CA PRO A 57 -9.91 -15.15 -10.22
C PRO A 57 -8.76 -15.38 -11.21
N ALA A 58 -8.05 -14.32 -11.60
CA ALA A 58 -6.91 -14.44 -12.51
C ALA A 58 -5.75 -15.24 -11.89
N LEU A 59 -5.45 -15.01 -10.61
CA LEU A 59 -4.44 -15.78 -9.87
C LEU A 59 -4.84 -17.26 -9.75
N LEU A 60 -6.10 -17.53 -9.41
CA LEU A 60 -6.61 -18.90 -9.29
C LEU A 60 -6.69 -19.64 -10.63
N SER A 61 -6.83 -18.92 -11.75
CA SER A 61 -6.80 -19.50 -13.10
C SER A 61 -5.40 -19.84 -13.62
N GLY A 62 -4.35 -19.59 -12.81
CA GLY A 62 -2.96 -19.86 -13.17
C GLY A 62 -2.29 -18.78 -13.99
N SER A 63 -2.87 -17.58 -14.07
CA SER A 63 -2.22 -16.42 -14.71
C SER A 63 -0.97 -16.01 -13.93
N HIS A 64 0.02 -15.41 -14.62
CA HIS A 64 1.29 -15.02 -14.01
C HIS A 64 1.07 -14.02 -12.87
N PRO A 65 1.40 -14.35 -11.59
CA PRO A 65 0.98 -13.58 -10.44
C PRO A 65 1.47 -12.12 -10.46
N LEU A 66 2.72 -11.90 -10.86
CA LEU A 66 3.30 -10.55 -10.92
C LEU A 66 2.60 -9.68 -11.96
N ALA A 67 2.26 -10.22 -13.13
CA ALA A 67 1.53 -9.50 -14.17
C ALA A 67 0.12 -9.11 -13.71
N VAL A 68 -0.59 -10.05 -13.09
CA VAL A 68 -1.93 -9.80 -12.51
C VAL A 68 -1.84 -8.71 -11.44
N THR A 69 -0.84 -8.77 -10.57
CA THR A 69 -0.64 -7.78 -9.51
C THR A 69 -0.32 -6.40 -10.07
N LEU A 70 0.55 -6.29 -11.05
CA LEU A 70 0.87 -5.00 -11.69
C LEU A 70 -0.36 -4.38 -12.36
N VAL A 71 -1.08 -5.16 -13.18
CA VAL A 71 -2.28 -4.68 -13.87
C VAL A 71 -3.39 -4.34 -12.88
N GLY A 72 -3.62 -5.21 -11.90
CA GLY A 72 -4.62 -4.98 -10.85
C GLY A 72 -4.30 -3.77 -10.00
N SER A 73 -3.06 -3.62 -9.55
CA SER A 73 -2.60 -2.45 -8.79
C SER A 73 -2.79 -1.15 -9.57
N MET A 74 -2.47 -1.16 -10.86
CA MET A 74 -2.68 -0.01 -11.74
C MET A 74 -4.16 0.33 -11.86
N ALA A 75 -5.02 -0.67 -12.09
CA ALA A 75 -6.46 -0.48 -12.18
C ALA A 75 -7.06 0.04 -10.87
N MET A 76 -6.63 -0.50 -9.72
CA MET A 76 -7.04 -0.03 -8.41
C MET A 76 -6.65 1.43 -8.18
N MET A 77 -5.42 1.82 -8.53
CA MET A 77 -4.92 3.18 -8.35
C MET A 77 -5.58 4.18 -9.29
N LEU A 78 -5.80 3.81 -10.56
CA LEU A 78 -6.59 4.61 -11.52
C LEU A 78 -7.98 4.90 -10.96
N ALA A 79 -8.67 3.87 -10.49
CA ALA A 79 -10.00 4.02 -9.91
C ALA A 79 -9.97 4.87 -8.64
N ALA A 80 -9.09 4.57 -7.68
CA ALA A 80 -9.00 5.29 -6.42
C ALA A 80 -8.70 6.78 -6.63
N VAL A 81 -7.69 7.10 -7.46
CA VAL A 81 -7.26 8.48 -7.68
C VAL A 81 -8.30 9.28 -8.46
N TYR A 82 -8.77 8.76 -9.58
CA TYR A 82 -9.67 9.55 -10.44
C TYR A 82 -11.09 9.64 -9.91
N VAL A 83 -11.59 8.61 -9.24
CA VAL A 83 -12.92 8.67 -8.60
C VAL A 83 -12.91 9.64 -7.42
N ALA A 84 -11.89 9.58 -6.56
CA ALA A 84 -11.84 10.43 -5.36
C ALA A 84 -11.45 11.88 -5.66
N HIS A 85 -10.55 12.13 -6.63
CA HIS A 85 -9.94 13.45 -6.84
C HIS A 85 -10.27 14.07 -8.22
N GLY A 86 -10.99 13.33 -9.09
CA GLY A 86 -11.30 13.75 -10.45
C GLY A 86 -10.09 13.66 -11.40
N VAL A 87 -10.35 13.82 -12.69
CA VAL A 87 -9.31 13.78 -13.74
C VAL A 87 -8.73 15.19 -13.93
N SER A 88 -7.45 15.34 -13.63
CA SER A 88 -6.70 16.60 -13.80
C SER A 88 -5.22 16.32 -14.01
N ILE A 89 -4.45 17.31 -14.46
CA ILE A 89 -2.99 17.17 -14.59
C ILE A 89 -2.35 16.85 -13.24
N ARG A 90 -2.86 17.43 -12.14
CA ARG A 90 -2.40 17.18 -10.78
C ARG A 90 -2.61 15.71 -10.38
N THR A 91 -3.82 15.18 -10.59
CA THR A 91 -4.14 13.79 -10.26
C THR A 91 -3.41 12.80 -11.17
N THR A 92 -3.25 13.13 -12.45
CA THR A 92 -2.42 12.34 -13.37
C THR A 92 -0.94 12.34 -12.95
N THR A 93 -0.43 13.47 -12.45
CA THR A 93 0.93 13.56 -11.89
C THR A 93 1.10 12.63 -10.68
N ALA A 94 0.13 12.63 -9.78
CA ALA A 94 0.14 11.72 -8.63
C ALA A 94 0.13 10.26 -9.09
N LEU A 95 -0.71 9.92 -10.07
CA LEU A 95 -0.77 8.58 -10.64
C LEU A 95 0.57 8.15 -11.27
N LEU A 96 1.23 9.02 -12.03
CA LEU A 96 2.56 8.74 -12.59
C LEU A 96 3.59 8.51 -11.48
N GLY A 97 3.52 9.28 -10.39
CA GLY A 97 4.34 9.06 -9.19
C GLY A 97 4.06 7.71 -8.54
N THR A 98 2.78 7.33 -8.44
CA THR A 98 2.37 6.02 -7.92
C THR A 98 2.91 4.88 -8.80
N VAL A 99 2.80 5.01 -10.13
CA VAL A 99 3.36 4.03 -11.09
C VAL A 99 4.86 3.86 -10.89
N ALA A 100 5.60 4.97 -10.81
CA ALA A 100 7.04 4.94 -10.54
C ALA A 100 7.34 4.24 -9.20
N GLY A 101 6.57 4.55 -8.15
CA GLY A 101 6.67 3.91 -6.84
C GLY A 101 6.38 2.40 -6.90
N ILE A 102 5.34 1.97 -7.61
CA ILE A 102 5.02 0.54 -7.80
C ILE A 102 6.18 -0.19 -8.48
N VAL A 103 6.70 0.37 -9.58
CA VAL A 103 7.83 -0.24 -10.29
C VAL A 103 9.05 -0.38 -9.38
N LEU A 104 9.39 0.66 -8.63
CA LEU A 104 10.49 0.61 -7.67
C LEU A 104 10.25 -0.43 -6.57
N THR A 105 9.03 -0.49 -6.04
CA THR A 105 8.65 -1.48 -5.02
C THR A 105 8.75 -2.90 -5.56
N VAL A 106 8.31 -3.16 -6.80
CA VAL A 106 8.40 -4.48 -7.44
C VAL A 106 9.87 -4.89 -7.61
N LEU A 107 10.72 -3.99 -8.11
CA LEU A 107 12.15 -4.29 -8.28
C LEU A 107 12.83 -4.60 -6.94
N LEU A 108 12.51 -3.81 -5.90
CA LEU A 108 13.00 -4.05 -4.54
C LEU A 108 12.47 -5.34 -3.94
N ALA A 109 11.19 -5.67 -4.19
CA ALA A 109 10.57 -6.88 -3.69
C ALA A 109 11.18 -8.13 -4.34
N LEU A 110 11.36 -8.13 -5.65
CA LEU A 110 12.04 -9.23 -6.38
C LEU A 110 13.47 -9.43 -5.87
N TRP A 111 14.23 -8.35 -5.73
CA TRP A 111 15.58 -8.41 -5.20
C TRP A 111 15.61 -8.86 -3.73
N GLY A 112 14.74 -8.30 -2.90
CA GLY A 112 14.73 -8.56 -1.46
C GLY A 112 14.27 -9.97 -1.10
N THR A 113 13.26 -10.51 -1.80
CA THR A 113 12.79 -11.89 -1.60
C THR A 113 13.85 -12.91 -2.02
N ASP A 114 14.56 -12.65 -3.13
CA ASP A 114 15.63 -13.52 -3.61
C ASP A 114 16.86 -13.42 -2.69
N ALA A 115 17.33 -12.21 -2.38
CA ALA A 115 18.51 -11.97 -1.54
C ALA A 115 18.36 -12.49 -0.10
N ALA A 116 17.15 -12.42 0.46
CA ALA A 116 16.84 -12.92 1.79
C ALA A 116 16.38 -14.40 1.80
N HIS A 117 16.37 -15.06 0.64
CA HIS A 117 15.91 -16.44 0.46
C HIS A 117 14.52 -16.70 1.06
N LEU A 118 13.60 -15.74 0.88
CA LEU A 118 12.23 -15.87 1.38
C LEU A 118 11.44 -16.78 0.45
N THR A 119 10.84 -17.82 1.02
CA THR A 119 10.12 -18.86 0.26
C THR A 119 8.61 -18.60 0.20
N GLY A 120 8.06 -17.79 1.12
CA GLY A 120 6.62 -17.54 1.24
C GLY A 120 5.84 -18.74 1.80
N ASP A 121 6.51 -19.77 2.27
CA ASP A 121 5.89 -21.02 2.76
C ASP A 121 5.80 -21.12 4.29
N VAL A 122 6.09 -20.04 4.98
CA VAL A 122 6.13 -20.02 6.45
C VAL A 122 4.71 -20.09 7.07
N ASP A 123 3.68 -19.62 6.38
CA ASP A 123 2.28 -19.66 6.82
C ASP A 123 1.60 -20.99 6.38
N GLU A 124 0.83 -21.60 7.28
CA GLU A 124 0.05 -22.80 7.00
C GLU A 124 -0.96 -22.56 5.87
N THR A 125 -1.56 -21.38 5.81
CA THR A 125 -2.50 -20.98 4.75
C THR A 125 -1.81 -20.93 3.38
N ALA A 126 -0.58 -20.42 3.33
CA ALA A 126 0.23 -20.39 2.12
C ALA A 126 0.56 -21.80 1.63
N ARG A 127 0.95 -22.71 2.55
CA ARG A 127 1.21 -24.11 2.22
C ARG A 127 -0.03 -24.85 1.72
N LEU A 128 -1.20 -24.58 2.33
CA LEU A 128 -2.47 -25.12 1.85
C LEU A 128 -2.79 -24.63 0.44
N LEU A 129 -2.57 -23.35 0.15
CA LEU A 129 -2.76 -22.77 -1.17
C LEU A 129 -1.83 -23.44 -2.20
N ALA A 130 -0.54 -23.59 -1.89
CA ALA A 130 0.42 -24.26 -2.75
C ALA A 130 0.03 -25.73 -3.05
N SER A 131 -0.53 -26.43 -2.07
CA SER A 131 -0.98 -27.81 -2.26
C SER A 131 -2.19 -27.95 -3.18
N ARG A 132 -2.95 -26.88 -3.38
CA ARG A 132 -4.19 -26.86 -4.18
C ARG A 132 -4.07 -26.11 -5.49
N THR A 133 -3.00 -25.35 -5.67
CA THR A 133 -2.76 -24.52 -6.85
C THR A 133 -1.30 -24.69 -7.31
N HIS A 134 -1.00 -24.26 -8.52
CA HIS A 134 0.38 -24.23 -9.03
C HIS A 134 1.03 -22.83 -8.85
N ILE A 135 0.55 -22.04 -7.89
CA ILE A 135 1.07 -20.70 -7.65
C ILE A 135 2.39 -20.79 -6.92
N ASP A 136 3.40 -20.13 -7.44
CA ASP A 136 4.68 -19.95 -6.77
C ASP A 136 4.54 -19.02 -5.57
N LEU A 137 4.85 -19.52 -4.36
CA LEU A 137 4.64 -18.82 -3.11
C LEU A 137 5.58 -17.62 -2.96
N GLN A 138 6.82 -17.69 -3.45
CA GLN A 138 7.75 -16.56 -3.42
C GLN A 138 7.23 -15.41 -4.28
N THR A 139 6.72 -15.70 -5.47
CA THR A 139 6.09 -14.69 -6.32
C THR A 139 4.82 -14.13 -5.67
N LEU A 140 4.01 -14.97 -5.01
CA LEU A 140 2.82 -14.53 -4.30
C LEU A 140 3.17 -13.61 -3.11
N LEU A 141 4.22 -13.94 -2.36
CA LEU A 141 4.76 -13.10 -1.29
C LEU A 141 5.15 -11.71 -1.85
N THR A 142 5.89 -11.69 -2.97
CA THR A 142 6.25 -10.46 -3.68
C THR A 142 5.02 -9.64 -4.07
N CYS A 143 3.98 -10.28 -4.61
CA CYS A 143 2.71 -9.65 -4.94
C CYS A 143 2.03 -9.04 -3.70
N GLY A 144 2.03 -9.77 -2.59
CA GLY A 144 1.51 -9.28 -1.30
C GLY A 144 2.23 -8.02 -0.80
N MET A 145 3.57 -7.96 -0.93
CA MET A 145 4.37 -6.79 -0.56
C MET A 145 4.00 -5.56 -1.40
N VAL A 146 3.77 -5.73 -2.70
CA VAL A 146 3.35 -4.66 -3.62
C VAL A 146 1.97 -4.13 -3.22
N ILE A 147 1.00 -5.02 -3.04
CA ILE A 147 -0.37 -4.65 -2.68
C ILE A 147 -0.42 -3.95 -1.32
N ALA A 148 0.32 -4.44 -0.34
CA ALA A 148 0.37 -3.85 1.01
C ALA A 148 0.86 -2.40 1.00
N GLY A 149 1.79 -2.05 0.11
CA GLY A 149 2.30 -0.69 -0.05
C GLY A 149 1.37 0.28 -0.79
N LEU A 150 0.37 -0.20 -1.56
CA LEU A 150 -0.41 0.64 -2.47
C LEU A 150 -1.16 1.78 -1.79
N GLY A 151 -1.80 1.52 -0.65
CA GLY A 151 -2.61 2.52 0.05
C GLY A 151 -1.77 3.72 0.49
N VAL A 152 -0.63 3.44 1.12
CA VAL A 152 0.29 4.46 1.62
C VAL A 152 1.00 5.17 0.45
N LEU A 153 1.36 4.43 -0.60
CA LEU A 153 1.97 4.99 -1.80
C LEU A 153 1.03 5.99 -2.49
N ASN A 154 -0.26 5.66 -2.58
CA ASN A 154 -1.28 6.55 -3.14
C ASN A 154 -1.42 7.84 -2.32
N ASP A 155 -1.51 7.75 -0.99
CA ASP A 155 -1.63 8.90 -0.10
C ASP A 155 -0.45 9.85 -0.24
N VAL A 156 0.77 9.30 -0.24
CA VAL A 156 2.00 10.08 -0.37
C VAL A 156 2.10 10.75 -1.73
N THR A 157 1.79 10.07 -2.82
CA THR A 157 1.94 10.63 -4.16
C THR A 157 0.91 11.71 -4.45
N ILE A 158 -0.36 11.56 -4.00
CA ILE A 158 -1.38 12.60 -4.17
C ILE A 158 -1.09 13.83 -3.33
N THR A 159 -0.63 13.63 -2.08
CA THR A 159 -0.25 14.72 -1.19
C THR A 159 0.97 15.48 -1.73
N GLN A 160 1.98 14.76 -2.20
CA GLN A 160 3.19 15.34 -2.75
C GLN A 160 2.94 16.11 -4.05
N ALA A 161 2.17 15.54 -4.98
CA ALA A 161 1.76 16.24 -6.19
C ALA A 161 0.97 17.51 -5.83
N SER A 162 0.01 17.42 -4.91
CA SER A 162 -0.79 18.56 -4.47
C SER A 162 0.09 19.67 -3.87
N SER A 163 1.05 19.32 -3.02
CA SER A 163 1.97 20.27 -2.40
C SER A 163 2.78 21.06 -3.42
N VAL A 164 3.28 20.42 -4.48
CA VAL A 164 4.02 21.11 -5.55
C VAL A 164 3.10 22.05 -6.34
N TRP A 165 1.86 21.63 -6.62
CA TRP A 165 0.88 22.47 -7.32
C TRP A 165 0.45 23.67 -6.49
N GLU A 166 0.27 23.53 -5.18
CA GLU A 166 -0.03 24.65 -4.27
C GLU A 166 1.15 25.63 -4.18
N LEU A 167 2.40 25.14 -4.14
CA LEU A 167 3.58 26.02 -4.21
C LEU A 167 3.62 26.83 -5.50
N HIS A 168 3.30 26.21 -6.64
CA HIS A 168 3.21 26.91 -7.92
C HIS A 168 2.07 27.91 -7.96
N ALA A 169 0.90 27.55 -7.42
CA ALA A 169 -0.25 28.45 -7.34
C ALA A 169 0.03 29.69 -6.46
N ALA A 170 0.75 29.50 -5.35
CA ALA A 170 1.15 30.57 -4.45
C ALA A 170 2.18 31.53 -5.07
N ASN A 171 3.06 31.02 -5.92
CA ASN A 171 4.03 31.83 -6.67
C ASN A 171 4.31 31.24 -8.06
N PRO A 172 3.60 31.67 -9.10
CA PRO A 172 3.76 31.15 -10.47
C PRO A 172 5.13 31.44 -11.11
N LEU A 173 5.93 32.33 -10.52
CA LEU A 173 7.29 32.69 -11.01
C LEU A 173 8.37 31.74 -10.49
N LEU A 174 8.02 30.76 -9.64
CA LEU A 174 9.01 29.79 -9.15
C LEU A 174 9.56 28.92 -10.27
N SER A 175 10.87 28.82 -10.35
CA SER A 175 11.53 27.90 -11.28
C SER A 175 11.24 26.43 -10.90
N ARG A 176 11.36 25.52 -11.87
CA ARG A 176 11.18 24.06 -11.63
C ARG A 176 12.08 23.55 -10.50
N THR A 177 13.32 24.04 -10.43
CA THR A 177 14.26 23.67 -9.37
C THR A 177 13.76 24.14 -7.99
N ARG A 178 13.21 25.34 -7.89
CA ARG A 178 12.64 25.86 -6.64
C ARG A 178 11.36 25.13 -6.25
N LEU A 179 10.53 24.74 -7.21
CA LEU A 179 9.35 23.91 -6.97
C LEU A 179 9.77 22.52 -6.46
N PHE A 180 10.78 21.90 -7.08
CA PHE A 180 11.31 20.62 -6.62
C PHE A 180 11.89 20.72 -5.20
N THR A 181 12.75 21.70 -4.93
CA THR A 181 13.38 21.86 -3.59
C THR A 181 12.35 22.22 -2.51
N GLY A 182 11.37 23.04 -2.84
CA GLY A 182 10.25 23.36 -1.96
C GLY A 182 9.35 22.15 -1.67
N GLY A 183 8.98 21.42 -2.72
CA GLY A 183 8.22 20.17 -2.59
C GLY A 183 8.97 19.11 -1.78
N MET A 184 10.29 18.97 -2.01
CA MET A 184 11.12 18.03 -1.22
C MET A 184 11.26 18.43 0.25
N ARG A 185 11.14 19.71 0.59
CA ARG A 185 11.11 20.13 2.00
C ARG A 185 9.86 19.59 2.70
N ILE A 186 8.69 19.76 2.07
CA ILE A 186 7.42 19.19 2.58
C ILE A 186 7.48 17.66 2.59
N GLY A 187 8.02 17.06 1.52
CA GLY A 187 8.15 15.61 1.40
C GLY A 187 9.00 14.97 2.51
N ARG A 188 10.04 15.65 3.00
CA ARG A 188 10.87 15.14 4.11
C ARG A 188 10.08 15.04 5.42
N ASP A 189 9.24 16.01 5.71
CA ASP A 189 8.40 15.99 6.92
C ASP A 189 7.36 14.84 6.80
N HIS A 190 6.84 14.64 5.58
CA HIS A 190 5.91 13.55 5.29
C HIS A 190 6.58 12.17 5.41
N ILE A 191 7.83 12.00 4.93
CA ILE A 191 8.62 10.76 5.10
C ILE A 191 8.71 10.41 6.59
N ALA A 192 9.09 11.36 7.44
CA ALA A 192 9.26 11.12 8.88
C ALA A 192 7.98 10.58 9.53
N SER A 193 6.81 11.15 9.18
CA SER A 193 5.52 10.69 9.69
C SER A 193 5.13 9.31 9.16
N THR A 194 5.29 9.08 7.86
CA THR A 194 4.78 7.88 7.20
C THR A 194 5.60 6.64 7.52
N VAL A 195 6.91 6.78 7.75
CA VAL A 195 7.77 5.68 8.20
C VAL A 195 7.29 5.12 9.53
N TYR A 196 6.91 5.99 10.49
CA TYR A 196 6.32 5.51 11.76
C TYR A 196 4.97 4.82 11.55
N THR A 197 4.12 5.34 10.67
CA THR A 197 2.81 4.75 10.39
C THR A 197 2.96 3.32 9.86
N LEU A 198 3.87 3.09 8.91
CA LEU A 198 4.14 1.75 8.38
C LEU A 198 4.74 0.84 9.45
N ALA A 199 5.78 1.30 10.14
CA ALA A 199 6.45 0.50 11.16
C ALA A 199 5.47 0.04 12.26
N PHE A 200 4.62 0.93 12.77
CA PHE A 200 3.65 0.57 13.80
C PHE A 200 2.49 -0.26 13.26
N ALA A 201 2.04 -0.05 12.04
CA ALA A 201 1.01 -0.88 11.43
C ALA A 201 1.48 -2.34 11.30
N TYR A 202 2.67 -2.56 10.77
CA TYR A 202 3.23 -3.90 10.64
C TYR A 202 3.62 -4.50 11.99
N ALA A 203 4.24 -3.75 12.89
CA ALA A 203 4.54 -4.23 14.24
C ALA A 203 3.27 -4.61 15.01
N GLY A 204 2.17 -3.88 14.81
CA GLY A 204 0.88 -4.20 15.42
C GLY A 204 0.30 -5.52 14.93
N THR A 205 0.37 -5.80 13.63
CA THR A 205 -0.09 -7.07 13.06
C THR A 205 0.83 -8.24 13.44
N ALA A 206 2.14 -8.00 13.52
CA ALA A 206 3.14 -9.00 13.92
C ALA A 206 3.28 -9.17 15.44
N LEU A 207 2.54 -8.41 16.26
CA LEU A 207 2.69 -8.44 17.73
C LEU A 207 2.56 -9.84 18.35
N PRO A 208 1.60 -10.70 17.96
CA PRO A 208 1.53 -12.07 18.49
C PRO A 208 2.77 -12.90 18.15
N LEU A 209 3.31 -12.73 16.94
CA LEU A 209 4.51 -13.40 16.48
C LEU A 209 5.74 -12.95 17.27
N ILE A 210 5.88 -11.64 17.49
CA ILE A 210 6.97 -11.06 18.29
C ILE A 210 6.91 -11.56 19.74
N LEU A 211 5.71 -11.63 20.33
CA LEU A 211 5.52 -12.16 21.67
C LEU A 211 5.84 -13.64 21.74
N ALA A 212 5.37 -14.45 20.81
CA ALA A 212 5.68 -15.88 20.76
C ALA A 212 7.19 -16.11 20.64
N ALA A 213 7.86 -15.34 19.78
CA ALA A 213 9.30 -15.38 19.61
C ALA A 213 10.07 -14.97 20.87
N SER A 214 9.55 -14.00 21.64
CA SER A 214 10.19 -13.57 22.91
C SER A 214 10.12 -14.61 24.04
N LEU A 215 9.24 -15.59 23.91
CA LEU A 215 9.15 -16.73 24.84
C LEU A 215 10.15 -17.84 24.51
N MET A 216 10.79 -17.78 23.35
CA MET A 216 11.82 -18.74 22.97
C MET A 216 13.16 -18.30 23.57
N ASP A 217 13.91 -19.24 24.15
CA ASP A 217 15.25 -19.00 24.68
C ASP A 217 16.28 -18.96 23.56
N ARG A 218 16.16 -17.94 22.67
CA ARG A 218 17.03 -17.72 21.51
C ARG A 218 17.61 -16.31 21.54
N ALA A 219 18.76 -16.13 20.88
CA ALA A 219 19.30 -14.78 20.67
C ALA A 219 18.31 -13.92 19.87
N VAL A 220 18.19 -12.64 20.25
CA VAL A 220 17.26 -11.70 19.59
C VAL A 220 17.49 -11.66 18.08
N LEU A 221 18.75 -11.66 17.64
CA LEU A 221 19.10 -11.62 16.22
C LEU A 221 18.61 -12.86 15.48
N ASP A 222 18.80 -14.07 16.06
CA ASP A 222 18.32 -15.31 15.46
C ASP A 222 16.81 -15.37 15.37
N THR A 223 16.13 -14.76 16.34
CA THR A 223 14.68 -14.62 16.37
C THR A 223 14.21 -13.68 15.27
N MET A 224 14.84 -12.50 15.11
CA MET A 224 14.49 -11.53 14.07
C MET A 224 14.76 -12.06 12.64
N LEU A 225 15.71 -12.97 12.50
CA LEU A 225 16.04 -13.61 11.22
C LEU A 225 15.29 -14.93 11.00
N SER A 226 14.39 -15.33 11.90
CA SER A 226 13.50 -16.49 11.66
C SER A 226 12.55 -16.18 10.50
N GLY A 227 12.19 -17.20 9.70
CA GLY A 227 11.48 -17.03 8.43
C GLY A 227 10.26 -16.10 8.50
N GLU A 228 9.35 -16.34 9.45
CA GLU A 228 8.12 -15.54 9.61
C GLU A 228 8.40 -14.07 9.93
N ILE A 229 9.33 -13.81 10.87
CA ILE A 229 9.69 -12.44 11.28
C ILE A 229 10.50 -11.76 10.17
N ALA A 230 11.40 -12.48 9.52
CA ALA A 230 12.19 -11.98 8.41
C ALA A 230 11.28 -11.54 7.24
N GLU A 231 10.25 -12.31 6.89
CA GLU A 231 9.27 -11.93 5.86
C GLU A 231 8.57 -10.61 6.20
N GLU A 232 8.15 -10.43 7.45
CA GLU A 232 7.46 -9.21 7.87
C GLU A 232 8.40 -7.99 7.92
N ILE A 233 9.65 -8.19 8.35
CA ILE A 233 10.68 -7.14 8.32
C ILE A 233 10.97 -6.73 6.87
N VAL A 234 11.20 -7.67 5.97
CA VAL A 234 11.50 -7.39 4.56
C VAL A 234 10.32 -6.70 3.89
N ARG A 235 9.08 -7.14 4.14
CA ARG A 235 7.86 -6.50 3.67
C ARG A 235 7.78 -5.04 4.09
N THR A 236 8.02 -4.77 5.38
CA THR A 236 8.01 -3.41 5.96
C THR A 236 9.09 -2.53 5.32
N LEU A 237 10.31 -3.05 5.18
CA LEU A 237 11.44 -2.31 4.60
C LEU A 237 11.19 -2.00 3.12
N ILE A 238 10.76 -2.97 2.31
CA ILE A 238 10.49 -2.78 0.89
C ILE A 238 9.39 -1.74 0.67
N SER A 239 8.27 -1.86 1.39
CA SER A 239 7.18 -0.88 1.30
C SER A 239 7.63 0.52 1.71
N SER A 240 8.44 0.63 2.78
CA SER A 240 8.97 1.90 3.25
C SER A 240 9.97 2.52 2.27
N ILE A 241 10.88 1.74 1.70
CA ILE A 241 11.86 2.22 0.71
C ILE A 241 11.13 2.66 -0.57
N GLY A 242 10.17 1.87 -1.06
CA GLY A 242 9.37 2.22 -2.22
C GLY A 242 8.65 3.56 -2.04
N LEU A 243 8.06 3.78 -0.86
CA LEU A 243 7.41 5.03 -0.50
C LEU A 243 8.39 6.21 -0.43
N VAL A 244 9.53 6.04 0.23
CA VAL A 244 10.55 7.09 0.34
C VAL A 244 11.05 7.52 -1.04
N LEU A 245 11.24 6.57 -1.96
CA LEU A 245 11.67 6.85 -3.34
C LEU A 245 10.54 7.44 -4.21
N ALA A 246 9.27 7.15 -3.92
CA ALA A 246 8.15 7.72 -4.64
C ALA A 246 8.01 9.25 -4.43
N ILE A 247 8.43 9.77 -3.27
CA ILE A 247 8.37 11.21 -2.97
C ILE A 247 9.21 12.05 -3.92
N PRO A 248 10.54 11.82 -4.08
CA PRO A 248 11.33 12.58 -5.04
C PRO A 248 10.89 12.34 -6.47
N ALA A 249 10.46 11.13 -6.84
CA ALA A 249 9.95 10.83 -8.16
C ALA A 249 8.69 11.66 -8.48
N THR A 250 7.69 11.65 -7.58
CA THR A 250 6.47 12.45 -7.72
C THR A 250 6.75 13.94 -7.74
N THR A 251 7.65 14.41 -6.86
CA THR A 251 8.07 15.82 -6.81
C THR A 251 8.71 16.27 -8.14
N ALA A 252 9.57 15.43 -8.71
CA ALA A 252 10.23 15.72 -9.98
C ALA A 252 9.22 15.78 -11.13
N ILE A 253 8.30 14.81 -11.20
CA ILE A 253 7.24 14.77 -12.21
C ILE A 253 6.33 15.99 -12.06
N ALA A 254 5.91 16.35 -10.84
CA ALA A 254 5.08 17.51 -10.55
C ALA A 254 5.77 18.81 -10.97
N ALA A 255 7.02 19.01 -10.56
CA ALA A 255 7.79 20.20 -10.92
C ALA A 255 8.05 20.33 -12.44
N ALA A 256 8.13 19.18 -13.15
CA ALA A 256 8.27 19.16 -14.60
C ALA A 256 6.97 19.52 -15.33
N LEU A 257 5.82 19.08 -14.79
CA LEU A 257 4.49 19.27 -15.42
C LEU A 257 3.81 20.57 -15.04
N CYS A 258 4.22 21.23 -13.93
CA CYS A 258 3.76 22.58 -13.62
C CYS A 258 4.17 23.53 -14.75
N ARG A 259 3.23 24.35 -15.21
CA ARG A 259 3.52 25.43 -16.17
C ARG A 259 4.33 26.50 -15.47
N VAL A 260 5.58 26.60 -15.82
CA VAL A 260 6.46 27.67 -15.33
C VAL A 260 6.46 28.79 -16.34
N THR A 261 6.09 30.00 -15.90
CA THR A 261 6.23 31.19 -16.73
C THR A 261 7.72 31.52 -16.83
N PRO A 262 8.27 31.70 -18.04
CA PRO A 262 9.66 32.16 -18.15
C PRO A 262 9.79 33.50 -17.41
N VAL A 263 10.79 33.62 -16.55
CA VAL A 263 11.19 34.91 -15.99
C VAL A 263 11.77 35.67 -17.16
N LEU A 264 11.09 36.72 -17.61
CA LEU A 264 11.71 37.69 -18.52
C LEU A 264 12.77 38.40 -17.68
N ASP A 265 14.03 38.14 -17.95
CA ASP A 265 15.13 38.94 -17.41
C ASP A 265 15.00 40.34 -18.03
N ASP A 266 14.52 41.33 -17.21
CA ASP A 266 14.57 42.74 -17.51
C ASP A 266 15.98 43.29 -17.29
#